data_21c9b5cb1cd9e5cbbb117ec10a5b457c
#
_entry.id   21c9b5cb1cd9e5cbbb117ec10a5b457c
#
_cell.length_a   1.000
_cell.length_b   1.000
_cell.length_c   1.000
_cell.angle_alpha   90.00
_cell.angle_beta   90.00
_cell.angle_gamma   90.00
#
_symmetry.space_group_name_H-M   'P 1'
#
loop_
_entity.id
_entity.type
_entity.pdbx_description
1 polymer ?
#
loop_
_entity_poly.entity_id
_entity_poly.type
_entity_poly.pdbx_seq_one_letter_code
_entity_poly.pdbx_strand_id
1 'polypeptide(L)'
;IGDALDPDDINIYRQLAGGVTTSQLLHGSANPIGGQSAVIKLRWGKMAEELKFEGASPFIKFALGENVKQSNWGDRQQTRFPQTRMGVEQVYIDAFTRAKEYEAEKLIYAKLSAAAKANSISPRFDLELETMLEILNKKRFISCHSYVQSEINMLMHVADSFNFKVNTFTHILEGYKVADKMKAHGANASTFSDWWAYKFEVMDAIPYN
;
A
#
# COMPACT_ATOMS: atom_id res chain seq x y z
N ILE A 1 10.09 1.69 -3.90
CA ILE A 1 11.13 0.72 -3.51
C ILE A 1 11.93 0.21 -4.70
N GLY A 2 11.34 0.18 -5.89
CA GLY A 2 12.05 -0.26 -7.09
C GLY A 2 13.24 0.63 -7.52
N ASP A 3 13.34 1.82 -7.00
CA ASP A 3 14.44 2.79 -7.18
C ASP A 3 15.52 2.72 -6.08
N ALA A 4 15.27 1.92 -5.04
CA ALA A 4 16.17 1.72 -3.90
C ALA A 4 16.52 0.23 -3.70
N LEU A 5 16.50 -0.54 -4.78
CA LEU A 5 16.84 -1.96 -4.77
C LEU A 5 18.35 -2.13 -4.68
N ASP A 6 18.81 -2.81 -3.62
CA ASP A 6 20.20 -3.22 -3.47
C ASP A 6 20.40 -4.61 -4.10
N PRO A 7 21.10 -4.71 -5.24
CA PRO A 7 21.32 -5.98 -5.92
C PRO A 7 22.36 -6.86 -5.21
N ASP A 8 23.17 -6.28 -4.32
CA ASP A 8 24.23 -6.97 -3.58
C ASP A 8 23.77 -7.50 -2.22
N ASP A 9 22.48 -7.34 -1.88
CA ASP A 9 21.93 -7.90 -0.65
C ASP A 9 22.08 -9.44 -0.64
N ILE A 10 22.90 -9.93 0.29
CA ILE A 10 23.19 -11.37 0.44
C ILE A 10 21.92 -12.23 0.62
N ASN A 11 20.81 -11.64 1.05
CA ASN A 11 19.56 -12.37 1.16
C ASN A 11 19.01 -12.80 -0.20
N ILE A 12 19.34 -12.12 -1.29
CA ILE A 12 19.00 -12.57 -2.65
C ILE A 12 19.61 -13.97 -2.89
N TYR A 13 20.90 -14.13 -2.60
CA TYR A 13 21.60 -15.41 -2.71
C TYR A 13 21.01 -16.48 -1.78
N ARG A 14 20.80 -16.13 -0.50
CA ARG A 14 20.29 -17.07 0.52
C ARG A 14 18.90 -17.59 0.18
N GLN A 15 18.01 -16.70 -0.24
CA GLN A 15 16.65 -17.07 -0.64
C GLN A 15 16.66 -17.91 -1.92
N LEU A 16 17.50 -17.56 -2.89
CA LEU A 16 17.67 -18.33 -4.11
C LEU A 16 18.20 -19.73 -3.82
N ALA A 17 19.18 -19.87 -2.93
CA ALA A 17 19.70 -21.18 -2.49
C ALA A 17 18.62 -22.01 -1.78
N GLY A 18 17.64 -21.38 -1.11
CA GLY A 18 16.46 -22.02 -0.52
C GLY A 18 15.32 -22.32 -1.52
N GLY A 19 15.50 -22.03 -2.81
CA GLY A 19 14.51 -22.29 -3.86
C GLY A 19 13.53 -21.17 -4.13
N VAL A 20 13.65 -20.00 -3.48
CA VAL A 20 12.82 -18.83 -3.76
C VAL A 20 13.38 -18.13 -5.01
N THR A 21 12.57 -18.02 -6.06
CA THR A 21 13.01 -17.43 -7.34
C THR A 21 12.46 -16.04 -7.60
N THR A 22 11.43 -15.62 -6.86
CA THR A 22 10.72 -14.36 -7.08
C THR A 22 10.25 -13.81 -5.75
N SER A 23 10.34 -12.50 -5.56
CA SER A 23 9.86 -11.81 -4.37
C SER A 23 9.12 -10.53 -4.72
N GLN A 24 8.07 -10.23 -3.98
CA GLN A 24 7.46 -8.92 -3.96
C GLN A 24 8.09 -8.08 -2.84
N LEU A 25 8.70 -6.97 -3.20
CA LEU A 25 9.29 -6.03 -2.27
C LEU A 25 8.26 -4.99 -1.87
N LEU A 26 7.90 -4.97 -0.59
CA LEU A 26 6.94 -4.06 -0.02
C LEU A 26 7.62 -3.04 0.88
N HIS A 27 7.16 -1.80 0.85
CA HIS A 27 7.56 -0.76 1.80
C HIS A 27 7.21 -1.18 3.25
N GLY A 28 7.99 -0.77 4.23
CA GLY A 28 7.69 -0.96 5.65
C GLY A 28 6.35 -0.32 6.05
N SER A 29 5.73 -0.83 7.13
CA SER A 29 4.36 -0.47 7.53
C SER A 29 4.27 0.79 8.42
N ALA A 30 5.24 1.70 8.34
CA ALA A 30 5.30 2.91 9.18
C ALA A 30 4.37 4.05 8.71
N ASN A 31 3.87 3.98 7.49
CA ASN A 31 2.98 5.00 6.90
C ASN A 31 1.67 4.35 6.43
N PRO A 32 0.50 5.04 6.58
CA PRO A 32 -0.77 4.53 6.04
C PRO A 32 -0.67 4.27 4.53
N ILE A 33 -0.15 5.23 3.78
CA ILE A 33 0.21 5.11 2.38
C ILE A 33 1.73 5.08 2.31
N GLY A 34 2.30 3.94 1.97
CA GLY A 34 3.73 3.72 1.86
C GLY A 34 4.25 4.01 0.45
N GLY A 35 5.26 3.26 0.02
CA GLY A 35 5.85 3.42 -1.31
C GLY A 35 5.32 2.42 -2.32
N GLN A 36 5.55 2.72 -3.59
CA GLN A 36 5.36 1.77 -4.69
C GLN A 36 6.22 0.53 -4.48
N SER A 37 5.64 -0.64 -4.74
CA SER A 37 6.29 -1.94 -4.61
C SER A 37 7.02 -2.32 -5.89
N ALA A 38 7.89 -3.31 -5.80
CA ALA A 38 8.49 -3.96 -6.95
C ALA A 38 8.35 -5.48 -6.83
N VAL A 39 8.18 -6.16 -7.94
CA VAL A 39 8.37 -7.61 -8.04
C VAL A 39 9.71 -7.86 -8.70
N ILE A 40 10.51 -8.73 -8.10
CA ILE A 40 11.84 -9.06 -8.61
C ILE A 40 12.00 -10.57 -8.83
N LYS A 41 12.82 -10.93 -9.80
CA LYS A 41 13.39 -12.27 -9.94
C LYS A 41 14.72 -12.28 -9.20
N LEU A 42 14.92 -13.25 -8.32
CA LEU A 42 16.16 -13.37 -7.56
C LEU A 42 17.27 -13.89 -8.50
N ARG A 43 18.11 -12.98 -8.97
CA ARG A 43 19.19 -13.26 -9.91
C ARG A 43 20.50 -12.72 -9.35
N TRP A 44 21.12 -13.50 -8.45
CA TRP A 44 22.38 -13.10 -7.83
C TRP A 44 23.44 -12.70 -8.85
N GLY A 45 24.13 -11.60 -8.59
CA GLY A 45 25.17 -11.05 -9.47
C GLY A 45 24.66 -10.20 -10.63
N LYS A 46 23.35 -9.89 -10.68
CA LYS A 46 22.74 -9.00 -11.68
C LYS A 46 22.54 -7.60 -11.10
N MET A 47 22.50 -6.59 -11.96
CA MET A 47 22.21 -5.21 -11.56
C MET A 47 20.74 -5.03 -11.19
N ALA A 48 20.42 -3.99 -10.41
CA ALA A 48 19.07 -3.73 -9.89
C ALA A 48 17.99 -3.76 -10.98
N GLU A 49 18.24 -3.17 -12.15
CA GLU A 49 17.29 -3.15 -13.25
C GLU A 49 17.03 -4.55 -13.84
N GLU A 50 18.05 -5.41 -13.86
CA GLU A 50 17.93 -6.78 -14.38
C GLU A 50 17.20 -7.72 -13.39
N LEU A 51 17.05 -7.32 -12.13
CA LEU A 51 16.25 -8.05 -11.13
C LEU A 51 14.77 -7.80 -11.30
N LYS A 52 14.35 -6.66 -11.83
CA LYS A 52 12.93 -6.31 -11.98
C LYS A 52 12.21 -7.34 -12.85
N PHE A 53 11.03 -7.74 -12.39
CA PHE A 53 10.18 -8.67 -13.13
C PHE A 53 9.38 -7.87 -14.17
N GLU A 54 9.81 -7.92 -15.41
CA GLU A 54 9.13 -7.26 -16.52
C GLU A 54 7.69 -7.79 -16.68
N GLY A 55 6.73 -6.86 -16.85
CA GLY A 55 5.30 -7.19 -16.98
C GLY A 55 4.60 -7.54 -15.66
N ALA A 56 5.28 -7.48 -14.52
CA ALA A 56 4.61 -7.65 -13.23
C ALA A 56 3.61 -6.52 -12.96
N SER A 57 2.47 -6.88 -12.37
CA SER A 57 1.46 -5.89 -11.97
C SER A 57 2.04 -4.89 -10.98
N PRO A 58 1.77 -3.59 -11.13
CA PRO A 58 2.25 -2.57 -10.20
C PRO A 58 1.45 -2.59 -8.90
N PHE A 59 2.14 -2.63 -7.78
CA PHE A 59 1.54 -2.56 -6.45
C PHE A 59 2.02 -1.34 -5.67
N ILE A 60 1.26 -0.98 -4.63
CA ILE A 60 1.63 -0.03 -3.60
C ILE A 60 1.34 -0.63 -2.23
N LYS A 61 2.18 -0.29 -1.26
CA LYS A 61 1.97 -0.70 0.13
C LYS A 61 1.09 0.29 0.86
N PHE A 62 0.01 -0.23 1.44
CA PHE A 62 -0.79 0.46 2.47
C PHE A 62 -0.56 -0.21 3.82
N ALA A 63 -0.92 0.46 4.91
CA ALA A 63 -0.82 -0.10 6.24
C ALA A 63 -1.87 0.46 7.21
N LEU A 64 -2.30 -0.41 8.11
CA LEU A 64 -3.21 -0.17 9.22
C LEU A 64 -2.49 -0.50 10.55
N GLY A 65 -3.20 -0.41 11.67
CA GLY A 65 -2.72 -0.86 12.98
C GLY A 65 -1.80 0.12 13.71
N GLU A 66 -1.14 -0.40 14.72
CA GLU A 66 -0.26 0.38 15.59
C GLU A 66 0.96 0.95 14.87
N ASN A 67 1.46 0.25 13.86
CA ASN A 67 2.67 0.67 13.15
C ASN A 67 2.55 2.06 12.52
N VAL A 68 1.38 2.40 11.99
CA VAL A 68 1.15 3.68 11.30
C VAL A 68 0.82 4.81 12.26
N LYS A 69 0.25 4.50 13.44
CA LYS A 69 -0.05 5.50 14.49
C LYS A 69 1.20 5.88 15.28
N GLN A 70 2.04 4.91 15.58
CA GLN A 70 3.26 5.08 16.39
C GLN A 70 3.01 5.71 17.77
N SER A 71 1.76 5.63 18.27
CA SER A 71 1.35 6.30 19.50
C SER A 71 1.90 5.66 20.78
N ASN A 72 2.42 4.44 20.70
CA ASN A 72 2.93 3.67 21.84
C ASN A 72 4.36 3.17 21.65
N TRP A 73 5.18 3.91 20.89
CA TRP A 73 6.58 3.58 20.65
C TRP A 73 7.52 4.04 21.78
N GLY A 74 6.97 4.40 22.96
CA GLY A 74 7.73 4.85 24.13
C GLY A 74 8.56 6.09 23.83
N ASP A 75 9.82 6.11 24.26
CA ASP A 75 10.73 7.26 24.08
C ASP A 75 11.06 7.56 22.60
N ARG A 76 10.68 6.67 21.69
CA ARG A 76 10.82 6.88 20.24
C ARG A 76 9.56 7.42 19.59
N GLN A 77 8.56 7.78 20.39
CA GLN A 77 7.31 8.33 19.89
C GLN A 77 7.57 9.58 19.06
N GLN A 78 7.09 9.57 17.83
CA GLN A 78 7.12 10.72 16.96
C GLN A 78 5.80 11.49 17.05
N THR A 79 5.89 12.82 17.03
CA THR A 79 4.72 13.73 17.09
C THR A 79 4.14 13.98 15.70
N ARG A 80 4.19 12.99 14.80
CA ARG A 80 3.63 13.11 13.46
C ARG A 80 2.17 12.59 13.41
N PHE A 81 1.37 13.18 12.53
CA PHE A 81 0.08 12.63 12.16
C PHE A 81 0.26 11.44 11.19
N PRO A 82 -0.56 10.37 11.30
CA PRO A 82 -1.64 10.13 12.25
C PRO A 82 -1.17 9.47 13.56
N GLN A 83 -1.89 9.71 14.66
CA GLN A 83 -1.64 9.07 15.96
C GLN A 83 -2.84 8.25 16.47
N THR A 84 -3.93 8.21 15.70
CA THR A 84 -5.17 7.47 16.04
C THR A 84 -5.68 6.71 14.82
N ARG A 85 -6.54 5.71 15.04
CA ARG A 85 -7.22 4.98 13.96
C ARG A 85 -8.05 5.90 13.08
N MET A 86 -8.75 6.87 13.68
CA MET A 86 -9.49 7.91 12.96
C MET A 86 -8.58 8.78 12.09
N GLY A 87 -7.38 9.11 12.59
CA GLY A 87 -6.39 9.84 11.82
C GLY A 87 -5.86 9.03 10.63
N VAL A 88 -5.74 7.70 10.77
CA VAL A 88 -5.37 6.82 9.65
C VAL A 88 -6.45 6.83 8.56
N GLU A 89 -7.72 6.73 8.94
CA GLU A 89 -8.85 6.86 8.00
C GLU A 89 -8.81 8.20 7.27
N GLN A 90 -8.57 9.29 8.01
CA GLN A 90 -8.48 10.64 7.42
C GLN A 90 -7.36 10.76 6.40
N VAL A 91 -6.19 10.15 6.62
CA VAL A 91 -5.09 10.14 5.64
C VAL A 91 -5.54 9.52 4.32
N TYR A 92 -6.28 8.42 4.36
CA TYR A 92 -6.79 7.78 3.13
C TYR A 92 -7.81 8.67 2.42
N ILE A 93 -8.79 9.20 3.16
CA ILE A 93 -9.81 10.09 2.60
C ILE A 93 -9.17 11.31 1.94
N ASP A 94 -8.24 11.97 2.63
CA ASP A 94 -7.55 13.16 2.12
C ASP A 94 -6.75 12.86 0.85
N ALA A 95 -6.00 11.74 0.83
CA ALA A 95 -5.20 11.37 -0.32
C ALA A 95 -6.05 11.14 -1.57
N PHE A 96 -7.15 10.40 -1.46
CA PHE A 96 -8.03 10.13 -2.59
C PHE A 96 -8.88 11.34 -2.99
N THR A 97 -9.26 12.20 -2.06
CA THR A 97 -9.92 13.48 -2.35
C THR A 97 -9.01 14.37 -3.17
N ARG A 98 -7.77 14.60 -2.71
CA ARG A 98 -6.76 15.38 -3.44
C ARG A 98 -6.46 14.79 -4.83
N ALA A 99 -6.43 13.47 -4.95
CA ALA A 99 -6.21 12.83 -6.25
C ALA A 99 -7.34 13.14 -7.24
N LYS A 100 -8.61 13.10 -6.79
CA LYS A 100 -9.77 13.47 -7.63
C LYS A 100 -9.76 14.95 -8.01
N GLU A 101 -9.40 15.84 -7.09
CA GLU A 101 -9.26 17.26 -7.36
C GLU A 101 -8.18 17.53 -8.40
N TYR A 102 -7.02 16.90 -8.24
CA TYR A 102 -5.92 16.97 -9.19
C TYR A 102 -6.31 16.47 -10.60
N GLU A 103 -7.02 15.35 -10.67
CA GLU A 103 -7.55 14.83 -11.95
C GLU A 103 -8.49 15.86 -12.60
N ALA A 104 -9.39 16.44 -11.83
CA ALA A 104 -10.33 17.45 -12.32
C ALA A 104 -9.59 18.70 -12.87
N GLU A 105 -8.57 19.18 -12.17
CA GLU A 105 -7.73 20.28 -12.64
C GLU A 105 -7.03 19.96 -13.97
N LYS A 106 -6.44 18.77 -14.08
CA LYS A 106 -5.81 18.29 -15.32
C LYS A 106 -6.82 18.25 -16.47
N LEU A 107 -8.02 17.75 -16.22
CA LEU A 107 -9.08 17.65 -17.23
C LEU A 107 -9.58 19.04 -17.66
N ILE A 108 -9.74 19.98 -16.73
CA ILE A 108 -10.09 21.36 -17.03
C ILE A 108 -9.01 21.98 -17.92
N TYR A 109 -7.75 21.91 -17.51
CA TYR A 109 -6.63 22.46 -18.28
C TYR A 109 -6.53 21.81 -19.68
N ALA A 110 -6.73 20.51 -19.78
CA ALA A 110 -6.67 19.80 -21.07
C ALA A 110 -7.68 20.34 -22.09
N LYS A 111 -8.87 20.76 -21.62
CA LYS A 111 -9.98 21.27 -22.45
C LYS A 111 -9.80 22.74 -22.85
N LEU A 112 -8.83 23.47 -22.30
CA LEU A 112 -8.59 24.87 -22.67
C LEU A 112 -8.11 24.99 -24.12
N SER A 113 -8.52 26.08 -24.80
CA SER A 113 -7.98 26.44 -26.11
C SER A 113 -6.47 26.79 -26.02
N ALA A 114 -5.79 26.75 -27.14
CA ALA A 114 -4.37 27.13 -27.20
C ALA A 114 -4.10 28.54 -26.62
N ALA A 115 -4.96 29.52 -26.93
CA ALA A 115 -4.85 30.86 -26.40
C ALA A 115 -5.07 30.91 -24.88
N ALA A 116 -6.02 30.17 -24.36
CA ALA A 116 -6.26 30.06 -22.91
C ALA A 116 -5.10 29.36 -22.19
N LYS A 117 -4.54 28.30 -22.75
CA LYS A 117 -3.36 27.61 -22.20
C LYS A 117 -2.13 28.52 -22.13
N ALA A 118 -1.93 29.37 -23.16
CA ALA A 118 -0.82 30.35 -23.16
C ALA A 118 -0.90 31.39 -22.02
N ASN A 119 -2.11 31.60 -21.47
CA ASN A 119 -2.37 32.55 -20.37
C ASN A 119 -2.69 31.82 -19.04
N SER A 120 -2.47 30.53 -18.96
CA SER A 120 -2.77 29.71 -17.78
C SER A 120 -1.54 28.92 -17.34
N ILE A 121 -1.44 28.63 -16.05
CA ILE A 121 -0.40 27.74 -15.51
C ILE A 121 -0.93 26.30 -15.61
N SER A 122 -0.16 25.41 -16.22
CA SER A 122 -0.52 23.99 -16.23
C SER A 122 -0.45 23.39 -14.81
N PRO A 123 -1.35 22.46 -14.46
CA PRO A 123 -1.20 21.71 -13.20
C PRO A 123 0.19 21.06 -13.13
N ARG A 124 0.86 21.26 -11.99
CA ARG A 124 2.18 20.68 -11.76
C ARG A 124 2.04 19.16 -11.67
N PHE A 125 2.96 18.43 -12.29
CA PHE A 125 3.05 16.99 -12.10
C PHE A 125 3.34 16.65 -10.63
N ASP A 126 2.50 15.82 -10.03
CA ASP A 126 2.60 15.36 -8.65
C ASP A 126 2.67 13.83 -8.64
N LEU A 127 3.84 13.27 -8.30
CA LEU A 127 4.10 11.84 -8.34
C LEU A 127 3.21 11.05 -7.36
N GLU A 128 2.90 11.62 -6.20
CA GLU A 128 2.02 10.97 -5.21
C GLU A 128 0.59 10.89 -5.75
N LEU A 129 0.06 12.00 -6.25
CA LEU A 129 -1.29 12.06 -6.78
C LEU A 129 -1.47 11.26 -8.07
N GLU A 130 -0.47 11.21 -8.95
CA GLU A 130 -0.47 10.32 -10.12
C GLU A 130 -0.56 8.85 -9.68
N THR A 131 0.17 8.46 -8.64
CA THR A 131 0.09 7.09 -8.09
C THR A 131 -1.29 6.78 -7.51
N MET A 132 -1.92 7.74 -6.83
CA MET A 132 -3.29 7.58 -6.33
C MET A 132 -4.31 7.50 -7.48
N LEU A 133 -4.11 8.25 -8.56
CA LEU A 133 -4.94 8.14 -9.78
C LEU A 133 -4.80 6.79 -10.46
N GLU A 134 -3.63 6.18 -10.45
CA GLU A 134 -3.46 4.81 -10.97
C GLU A 134 -4.33 3.80 -10.19
N ILE A 135 -4.49 3.99 -8.86
CA ILE A 135 -5.38 3.15 -8.05
C ILE A 135 -6.84 3.38 -8.44
N LEU A 136 -7.29 4.63 -8.50
CA LEU A 136 -8.66 5.00 -8.90
C LEU A 136 -9.00 4.47 -10.29
N ASN A 137 -8.02 4.49 -11.21
CA ASN A 137 -8.15 3.99 -12.57
C ASN A 137 -7.90 2.46 -12.69
N LYS A 138 -7.76 1.74 -11.58
CA LYS A 138 -7.58 0.27 -11.52
C LYS A 138 -6.33 -0.23 -12.23
N LYS A 139 -5.30 0.63 -12.33
CA LYS A 139 -4.00 0.33 -12.94
C LYS A 139 -2.94 -0.07 -11.92
N ARG A 140 -3.14 0.27 -10.63
CA ARG A 140 -2.25 -0.09 -9.53
C ARG A 140 -3.02 -0.80 -8.44
N PHE A 141 -2.42 -1.84 -7.89
CA PHE A 141 -3.01 -2.72 -6.90
C PHE A 141 -2.47 -2.42 -5.49
N ILE A 142 -3.26 -2.71 -4.46
CA ILE A 142 -2.93 -2.43 -3.07
C ILE A 142 -2.62 -3.72 -2.33
N SER A 143 -1.46 -3.76 -1.64
CA SER A 143 -1.15 -4.72 -0.60
C SER A 143 -1.12 -3.99 0.75
N CYS A 144 -2.01 -4.36 1.66
CA CYS A 144 -2.24 -3.64 2.92
C CYS A 144 -1.87 -4.47 4.14
N HIS A 145 -0.90 -3.98 4.93
CA HIS A 145 -0.61 -4.50 6.27
C HIS A 145 -1.85 -4.35 7.17
N SER A 146 -2.28 -5.41 7.84
CA SER A 146 -3.53 -5.40 8.58
C SER A 146 -3.61 -6.50 9.65
N TYR A 147 -4.24 -6.19 10.78
CA TYR A 147 -4.50 -7.14 11.87
C TYR A 147 -5.95 -7.12 12.32
N VAL A 148 -6.50 -5.94 12.65
CA VAL A 148 -7.76 -5.74 13.36
C VAL A 148 -8.94 -5.61 12.39
N GLN A 149 -10.02 -6.36 12.64
CA GLN A 149 -11.20 -6.40 11.77
C GLN A 149 -11.85 -5.03 11.52
N SER A 150 -11.91 -4.16 12.53
CA SER A 150 -12.52 -2.85 12.38
C SER A 150 -11.76 -1.95 11.43
N GLU A 151 -10.43 -2.02 11.42
CA GLU A 151 -9.58 -1.26 10.52
C GLU A 151 -9.65 -1.80 9.09
N ILE A 152 -9.71 -3.14 8.93
CA ILE A 152 -9.92 -3.79 7.64
C ILE A 152 -11.26 -3.35 7.03
N ASN A 153 -12.32 -3.38 7.84
CA ASN A 153 -13.65 -2.95 7.41
C ASN A 153 -13.68 -1.46 7.06
N MET A 154 -13.03 -0.60 7.87
CA MET A 154 -12.92 0.83 7.60
C MET A 154 -12.27 1.09 6.23
N LEU A 155 -11.13 0.47 5.95
CA LEU A 155 -10.45 0.70 4.69
C LEU A 155 -11.25 0.20 3.48
N MET A 156 -12.00 -0.90 3.61
CA MET A 156 -12.93 -1.33 2.56
C MET A 156 -14.04 -0.29 2.31
N HIS A 157 -14.60 0.31 3.37
CA HIS A 157 -15.61 1.38 3.23
C HIS A 157 -15.04 2.62 2.54
N VAL A 158 -13.83 3.03 2.88
CA VAL A 158 -13.13 4.11 2.16
C VAL A 158 -12.97 3.74 0.69
N ALA A 159 -12.47 2.53 0.41
CA ALA A 159 -12.29 2.06 -0.96
C ALA A 159 -13.59 2.06 -1.77
N ASP A 160 -14.68 1.60 -1.18
CA ASP A 160 -16.00 1.58 -1.82
C ASP A 160 -16.49 3.00 -2.12
N SER A 161 -16.28 3.96 -1.20
CA SER A 161 -16.68 5.37 -1.37
C SER A 161 -15.94 6.07 -2.52
N PHE A 162 -14.72 5.65 -2.81
CA PHE A 162 -13.90 6.15 -3.92
C PHE A 162 -13.90 5.26 -5.16
N ASN A 163 -14.62 4.11 -5.12
CA ASN A 163 -14.73 3.13 -6.21
C ASN A 163 -13.39 2.48 -6.61
N PHE A 164 -12.54 2.17 -5.61
CA PHE A 164 -11.37 1.32 -5.84
C PHE A 164 -11.45 0.05 -4.98
N LYS A 165 -10.44 -0.84 -5.09
CA LYS A 165 -10.38 -2.07 -4.30
C LYS A 165 -9.07 -2.18 -3.54
N VAL A 166 -9.14 -2.68 -2.32
CA VAL A 166 -7.98 -3.22 -1.61
C VAL A 166 -7.79 -4.65 -2.12
N ASN A 167 -6.68 -4.91 -2.82
CA ASN A 167 -6.52 -6.19 -3.50
C ASN A 167 -6.11 -7.30 -2.53
N THR A 168 -5.23 -7.01 -1.56
CA THR A 168 -4.75 -8.00 -0.60
C THR A 168 -4.51 -7.36 0.77
N PHE A 169 -5.09 -7.96 1.80
CA PHE A 169 -4.73 -7.71 3.18
C PHE A 169 -3.63 -8.70 3.57
N THR A 170 -2.43 -8.17 3.85
CA THR A 170 -1.22 -8.97 4.09
C THR A 170 -1.04 -9.26 5.58
N HIS A 171 -0.59 -10.48 5.89
CA HIS A 171 -0.41 -11.06 7.24
C HIS A 171 -1.59 -10.72 8.16
N ILE A 172 -2.78 -10.89 7.60
CA ILE A 172 -4.05 -10.59 8.25
C ILE A 172 -4.27 -11.55 9.43
N LEU A 173 -4.79 -11.03 10.55
CA LEU A 173 -5.10 -11.84 11.74
C LEU A 173 -6.61 -11.98 11.95
N GLU A 174 -7.37 -10.91 12.07
CA GLU A 174 -8.82 -10.98 12.28
C GLU A 174 -9.64 -11.05 10.98
N GLY A 175 -9.02 -11.42 9.86
CA GLY A 175 -9.71 -11.51 8.57
C GLY A 175 -10.90 -12.46 8.56
N TYR A 176 -10.83 -13.55 9.32
CA TYR A 176 -11.92 -14.51 9.44
C TYR A 176 -13.21 -13.86 9.99
N LYS A 177 -13.11 -12.84 10.83
CA LYS A 177 -14.26 -12.11 11.40
C LYS A 177 -15.01 -11.24 10.36
N VAL A 178 -14.36 -10.92 9.24
CA VAL A 178 -14.90 -10.07 8.15
C VAL A 178 -14.77 -10.72 6.78
N ALA A 179 -14.62 -12.03 6.73
CA ALA A 179 -14.37 -12.77 5.50
C ALA A 179 -15.47 -12.63 4.45
N ASP A 180 -16.72 -12.56 4.87
CA ASP A 180 -17.88 -12.31 4.02
C ASP A 180 -17.84 -10.91 3.36
N LYS A 181 -17.46 -9.90 4.12
CA LYS A 181 -17.27 -8.53 3.62
C LYS A 181 -16.08 -8.42 2.67
N MET A 182 -14.96 -9.08 3.00
CA MET A 182 -13.80 -9.16 2.11
C MET A 182 -14.16 -9.82 0.78
N LYS A 183 -14.94 -10.91 0.83
CA LYS A 183 -15.45 -11.58 -0.37
C LYS A 183 -16.35 -10.65 -1.20
N ALA A 184 -17.25 -9.93 -0.56
CA ALA A 184 -18.13 -8.97 -1.25
C ALA A 184 -17.35 -7.82 -1.89
N HIS A 185 -16.34 -7.28 -1.18
CA HIS A 185 -15.42 -6.25 -1.69
C HIS A 185 -14.50 -6.78 -2.81
N GLY A 186 -14.23 -8.08 -2.82
CA GLY A 186 -13.31 -8.74 -3.75
C GLY A 186 -11.84 -8.64 -3.33
N ALA A 187 -11.58 -8.55 -2.03
CA ALA A 187 -10.25 -8.58 -1.45
C ALA A 187 -9.75 -10.01 -1.23
N ASN A 188 -8.43 -10.20 -1.33
CA ASN A 188 -7.73 -11.42 -0.96
C ASN A 188 -7.08 -11.27 0.42
N ALA A 189 -6.72 -12.39 1.04
CA ALA A 189 -5.95 -12.44 2.27
C ALA A 189 -4.62 -13.18 2.05
N SER A 190 -3.59 -12.70 2.72
CA SER A 190 -2.32 -13.41 2.86
C SER A 190 -2.11 -13.67 4.36
N THR A 191 -2.10 -14.94 4.76
CA THR A 191 -1.85 -15.38 6.13
C THR A 191 -0.42 -15.88 6.27
N PHE A 192 0.10 -15.89 7.50
CA PHE A 192 1.44 -16.36 7.81
C PHE A 192 1.33 -17.47 8.86
N SER A 193 1.82 -18.66 8.53
CA SER A 193 1.75 -19.84 9.39
C SER A 193 2.69 -19.80 10.60
N ASP A 194 3.63 -18.87 10.62
CA ASP A 194 4.66 -18.73 11.66
C ASP A 194 4.34 -17.66 12.72
N TRP A 195 3.11 -17.17 12.77
CA TRP A 195 2.66 -16.25 13.80
C TRP A 195 2.56 -16.93 15.17
N TRP A 196 3.17 -16.31 16.16
CA TRP A 196 3.07 -16.68 17.58
C TRP A 196 2.30 -15.61 18.36
N ALA A 197 1.93 -15.90 19.61
CA ALA A 197 1.12 -15.01 20.46
C ALA A 197 1.85 -13.74 20.95
N TYR A 198 2.46 -12.99 20.06
CA TYR A 198 3.15 -11.74 20.39
C TYR A 198 2.52 -10.48 19.80
N LYS A 199 1.36 -10.60 19.16
CA LYS A 199 0.58 -9.45 18.66
C LYS A 199 -0.52 -9.10 19.65
N PHE A 200 -0.19 -8.21 20.59
CA PHE A 200 -1.09 -7.81 21.68
C PHE A 200 -2.43 -7.24 21.21
N GLU A 201 -2.51 -6.68 20.00
CA GLU A 201 -3.75 -6.16 19.44
C GLU A 201 -4.79 -7.25 19.17
N VAL A 202 -4.35 -8.49 18.90
CA VAL A 202 -5.20 -9.56 18.36
C VAL A 202 -4.72 -10.95 18.78
N MET A 203 -4.27 -11.11 20.01
CA MET A 203 -3.70 -12.37 20.51
C MET A 203 -4.66 -13.56 20.36
N ASP A 204 -5.94 -13.33 20.47
CA ASP A 204 -6.99 -14.36 20.36
C ASP A 204 -7.25 -14.80 18.91
N ALA A 205 -6.80 -14.02 17.92
CA ALA A 205 -7.01 -14.33 16.51
C ALA A 205 -5.98 -15.28 15.91
N ILE A 206 -4.82 -15.45 16.56
CA ILE A 206 -3.69 -16.23 16.01
C ILE A 206 -4.07 -17.69 15.69
N PRO A 207 -4.84 -18.42 16.51
CA PRO A 207 -5.22 -19.80 16.22
C PRO A 207 -6.12 -19.97 14.97
N TYR A 208 -6.67 -18.89 14.44
CA TYR A 208 -7.64 -18.92 13.34
C TYR A 208 -7.06 -18.46 11.99
N ASN A 209 -5.74 -18.28 11.91
CA ASN A 209 -5.04 -17.89 10.69
C ASN A 209 -4.45 -19.06 9.91
#